data_3ab9743bd02570c6b0d5a182d8d1156b
#
_entry.id   3ab9743bd02570c6b0d5a182d8d1156b
#
_cell.length_a   1.000
_cell.length_b   1.000
_cell.length_c   1.000
_cell.angle_alpha   90.00
_cell.angle_beta   90.00
_cell.angle_gamma   90.00
#
_symmetry.space_group_name_H-M   'P 1'
#
loop_
_entity.id
_entity.type
_entity.pdbx_description
1 polymer ?
#
loop_
_entity_poly.entity_id
_entity_poly.type
_entity_poly.pdbx_seq_one_letter_code
_entity_poly.pdbx_strand_id
1 'polypeptide(L)'
;MSNALPVEFAARCRHFGLADDGQTLEGGAALAERDIAAAQATASPLTDCAVLRAQGADAVDFLNNLLTNDVKSLPAGALRMAGFCTPKGRLLALFHVLRDPLAPDDLLLILPAELAAPMAKKLSMYILRSKVRLTDATAEWAVFGIASPAAASVADGLAAVSPPLCFDGAAVLALNHAAPPALGVVLAPAAEAPAAWAALRQALPAVGLAAWRGLEIAAGLPRIVAATQEAFVPQMLNMELQAVAGINFRKGCYPGQEIVARTQYLGKIKRRMHRALLPAATVPGAPLFAPETGDQQCGAVVSVAPAAGGSELLVCVQSGAVEAGDVRVGSVDGPRLAFATLPYDLDGPDTRAS
;
A
#
# COMPACT_ATOMS: atom_id res chain seq x y z
N MET A 1 -12.16 3.54 23.59
CA MET A 1 -10.84 3.85 24.18
C MET A 1 -10.11 4.71 23.16
N SER A 2 -9.89 5.99 23.49
CA SER A 2 -9.11 6.91 22.62
C SER A 2 -7.67 6.41 22.59
N ASN A 3 -7.25 5.79 21.48
CA ASN A 3 -5.84 5.50 21.23
C ASN A 3 -5.19 6.85 20.88
N ALA A 4 -4.63 7.52 21.88
CA ALA A 4 -3.82 8.71 21.64
C ALA A 4 -2.67 8.32 20.71
N LEU A 5 -2.58 8.98 19.56
CA LEU A 5 -1.47 8.78 18.63
C LEU A 5 -0.14 9.11 19.35
N PRO A 6 0.94 8.37 19.02
CA PRO A 6 2.25 8.68 19.61
C PRO A 6 2.61 10.15 19.39
N VAL A 7 3.17 10.80 20.41
CA VAL A 7 3.57 12.22 20.37
C VAL A 7 4.50 12.51 19.17
N GLU A 8 5.39 11.56 18.86
CA GLU A 8 6.29 11.64 17.72
C GLU A 8 5.55 11.65 16.36
N PHE A 9 4.44 10.91 16.25
CA PHE A 9 3.62 10.92 15.04
C PHE A 9 2.96 12.28 14.82
N ALA A 10 2.30 12.83 15.84
CA ALA A 10 1.67 14.13 15.75
C ALA A 10 2.68 15.27 15.49
N ALA A 11 3.88 15.19 16.10
CA ALA A 11 4.97 16.13 15.81
C ALA A 11 5.40 16.07 14.36
N ARG A 12 5.52 14.86 13.77
CA ARG A 12 5.86 14.67 12.36
C ARG A 12 4.76 15.18 11.43
N CYS A 13 3.49 14.99 11.79
CA CYS A 13 2.36 15.52 11.03
C CYS A 13 2.42 17.06 10.99
N ARG A 14 2.55 17.73 12.13
CA ARG A 14 2.66 19.21 12.22
C ARG A 14 3.87 19.75 11.45
N HIS A 15 5.00 19.02 11.45
CA HIS A 15 6.19 19.43 10.72
C HIS A 15 5.92 19.61 9.22
N PHE A 16 5.02 18.81 8.65
CA PHE A 16 4.63 18.88 7.24
C PHE A 16 3.30 19.61 7.00
N GLY A 17 2.74 20.27 8.02
CA GLY A 17 1.50 21.06 7.90
C GLY A 17 0.24 20.20 7.82
N LEU A 18 0.28 18.99 8.40
CA LEU A 18 -0.91 18.16 8.61
C LEU A 18 -1.50 18.41 9.99
N ALA A 19 -2.80 18.12 10.13
CA ALA A 19 -3.45 17.95 11.42
C ALA A 19 -2.77 16.85 12.25
N ASP A 20 -2.97 16.84 13.57
CA ASP A 20 -2.27 15.90 14.47
C ASP A 20 -2.51 14.42 14.16
N ASP A 21 -3.66 14.10 13.58
CA ASP A 21 -4.01 12.75 13.13
C ASP A 21 -3.47 12.39 11.71
N GLY A 22 -2.87 13.37 11.02
CA GLY A 22 -2.33 13.22 9.67
C GLY A 22 -3.39 13.11 8.58
N GLN A 23 -4.67 13.02 8.90
CA GLN A 23 -5.72 12.71 7.92
C GLN A 23 -5.96 13.84 6.93
N THR A 24 -5.81 15.10 7.37
CA THR A 24 -5.99 16.29 6.54
C THR A 24 -4.82 17.25 6.71
N LEU A 25 -4.76 18.27 5.87
CA LEU A 25 -3.95 19.45 6.14
C LEU A 25 -4.47 20.16 7.38
N GLU A 26 -3.63 20.95 8.05
CA GLU A 26 -4.05 21.80 9.14
C GLU A 26 -5.16 22.76 8.69
N GLY A 27 -6.33 22.66 9.33
CA GLY A 27 -7.54 23.41 8.94
C GLY A 27 -8.24 22.88 7.67
N GLY A 28 -7.77 21.78 7.08
CA GLY A 28 -8.36 21.15 5.90
C GLY A 28 -9.58 20.28 6.22
N ALA A 29 -10.27 19.82 5.18
CA ALA A 29 -11.39 18.88 5.25
C ALA A 29 -11.19 17.71 4.29
N ALA A 30 -11.29 16.47 4.80
CA ALA A 30 -10.96 15.25 4.08
C ALA A 30 -11.69 15.11 2.73
N LEU A 31 -12.96 15.47 2.65
CA LEU A 31 -13.73 15.40 1.40
C LEU A 31 -13.28 16.43 0.37
N ALA A 32 -13.01 17.69 0.80
CA ALA A 32 -12.51 18.72 -0.10
C ALA A 32 -11.12 18.36 -0.66
N GLU A 33 -10.24 17.83 0.17
CA GLU A 33 -8.93 17.35 -0.27
C GLU A 33 -9.03 16.15 -1.22
N ARG A 34 -10.00 15.26 -1.02
CA ARG A 34 -10.31 14.18 -1.97
C ARG A 34 -10.78 14.69 -3.33
N ASP A 35 -11.65 15.69 -3.34
CA ASP A 35 -12.13 16.30 -4.59
C ASP A 35 -10.96 16.93 -5.36
N ILE A 36 -10.04 17.60 -4.66
CA ILE A 36 -8.79 18.09 -5.25
C ILE A 36 -7.96 16.95 -5.84
N ALA A 37 -7.73 15.88 -5.06
CA ALA A 37 -6.92 14.75 -5.48
C ALA A 37 -7.52 13.95 -6.64
N ALA A 38 -8.85 13.94 -6.77
CA ALA A 38 -9.55 13.32 -7.90
C ALA A 38 -9.50 14.17 -9.18
N ALA A 39 -9.35 15.49 -9.05
CA ALA A 39 -9.40 16.42 -10.19
C ALA A 39 -8.02 16.74 -10.79
N GLN A 40 -6.95 16.73 -9.99
CA GLN A 40 -5.62 17.18 -10.43
C GLN A 40 -4.50 16.46 -9.70
N ALA A 41 -3.27 16.62 -10.21
CA ALA A 41 -2.08 16.07 -9.55
C ALA A 41 -1.89 16.71 -8.16
N THR A 42 -1.49 15.90 -7.18
CA THR A 42 -1.36 16.28 -5.76
C THR A 42 -0.13 15.66 -5.13
N ALA A 43 0.31 16.26 -4.01
CA ALA A 43 1.35 15.71 -3.14
C ALA A 43 0.81 15.50 -1.71
N SER A 44 1.27 14.45 -1.03
CA SER A 44 0.89 14.11 0.34
C SER A 44 2.09 13.67 1.17
N PRO A 45 2.28 14.17 2.41
CA PRO A 45 3.28 13.62 3.32
C PRO A 45 2.75 12.31 3.92
N LEU A 46 3.43 11.19 3.64
CA LEU A 46 3.03 9.86 4.10
C LEU A 46 3.59 9.59 5.51
N THR A 47 3.14 10.37 6.47
CA THR A 47 3.65 10.34 7.86
C THR A 47 3.31 9.05 8.61
N ASP A 48 2.35 8.26 8.13
CA ASP A 48 1.98 6.95 8.65
C ASP A 48 2.80 5.79 8.05
N CYS A 49 3.82 6.10 7.26
CA CYS A 49 4.80 5.13 6.77
C CYS A 49 6.07 5.14 7.63
N ALA A 50 6.66 3.96 7.77
CA ALA A 50 7.99 3.74 8.30
C ALA A 50 8.91 3.18 7.23
N VAL A 51 10.21 3.27 7.46
CA VAL A 51 11.25 2.75 6.58
C VAL A 51 12.15 1.81 7.39
N LEU A 52 12.20 0.54 7.02
CA LEU A 52 13.20 -0.39 7.53
C LEU A 52 14.34 -0.49 6.53
N ARG A 53 15.59 -0.57 7.02
CA ARG A 53 16.78 -0.80 6.20
C ARG A 53 17.33 -2.19 6.45
N ALA A 54 17.62 -2.91 5.37
CA ALA A 54 18.35 -4.17 5.37
C ALA A 54 19.74 -3.94 4.77
N GLN A 55 20.79 -4.08 5.58
CA GLN A 55 22.18 -3.80 5.25
C GLN A 55 23.02 -5.06 5.28
N GLY A 56 24.07 -5.10 4.46
CA GLY A 56 25.11 -6.12 4.49
C GLY A 56 25.14 -6.99 3.25
N ALA A 57 26.24 -7.75 3.11
CA ALA A 57 26.55 -8.50 1.89
C ALA A 57 25.47 -9.50 1.47
N ASP A 58 24.68 -10.00 2.42
CA ASP A 58 23.62 -10.98 2.13
C ASP A 58 22.21 -10.35 2.14
N ALA A 59 22.07 -9.02 2.27
CA ALA A 59 20.76 -8.35 2.46
C ALA A 59 19.78 -8.63 1.32
N VAL A 60 20.27 -8.56 0.08
CA VAL A 60 19.45 -8.83 -1.12
C VAL A 60 18.98 -10.29 -1.16
N ASP A 61 19.89 -11.25 -0.93
CA ASP A 61 19.56 -12.68 -0.93
C ASP A 61 18.61 -13.02 0.22
N PHE A 62 18.85 -12.47 1.38
CA PHE A 62 18.02 -12.63 2.57
C PHE A 62 16.58 -12.20 2.32
N LEU A 63 16.37 -10.97 1.86
CA LEU A 63 15.03 -10.48 1.57
C LEU A 63 14.39 -11.21 0.39
N ASN A 64 15.18 -11.54 -0.64
CA ASN A 64 14.66 -12.32 -1.75
C ASN A 64 14.13 -13.69 -1.30
N ASN A 65 14.73 -14.32 -0.30
CA ASN A 65 14.30 -15.62 0.23
C ASN A 65 13.10 -15.52 1.21
N LEU A 66 12.66 -14.32 1.57
CA LEU A 66 11.55 -14.11 2.49
C LEU A 66 10.32 -13.48 1.84
N LEU A 67 10.52 -12.67 0.80
CA LEU A 67 9.44 -11.88 0.19
C LEU A 67 8.85 -12.58 -1.05
N THR A 68 7.59 -12.28 -1.36
CA THR A 68 6.85 -12.88 -2.48
C THR A 68 7.36 -12.45 -3.85
N ASN A 69 8.12 -11.35 -3.93
CA ASN A 69 8.59 -10.79 -5.20
C ASN A 69 10.12 -10.85 -5.32
N ASP A 70 10.62 -10.76 -6.56
CA ASP A 70 12.04 -10.79 -6.84
C ASP A 70 12.70 -9.44 -6.54
N VAL A 71 13.49 -9.38 -5.47
CA VAL A 71 14.25 -8.18 -5.10
C VAL A 71 15.70 -8.22 -5.60
N LYS A 72 16.18 -9.36 -6.14
CA LYS A 72 17.52 -9.45 -6.72
C LYS A 72 17.64 -8.64 -8.01
N SER A 73 16.63 -8.76 -8.87
CA SER A 73 16.57 -8.03 -10.14
C SER A 73 16.04 -6.60 -10.02
N LEU A 74 15.86 -6.08 -8.80
CA LEU A 74 15.37 -4.72 -8.58
C LEU A 74 16.43 -3.71 -9.01
N PRO A 75 16.20 -2.92 -10.07
CA PRO A 75 17.16 -1.90 -10.49
C PRO A 75 17.19 -0.71 -9.51
N ALA A 76 18.29 0.03 -9.53
CA ALA A 76 18.36 1.31 -8.83
C ALA A 76 17.27 2.26 -9.35
N GLY A 77 16.67 3.04 -8.46
CA GLY A 77 15.60 3.97 -8.82
C GLY A 77 14.24 3.31 -9.12
N ALA A 78 14.12 1.98 -8.96
CA ALA A 78 12.83 1.29 -9.08
C ALA A 78 12.28 0.88 -7.72
N LEU A 79 10.95 0.77 -7.64
CA LEU A 79 10.21 0.30 -6.48
C LEU A 79 9.45 -0.98 -6.84
N ARG A 80 9.39 -1.92 -5.92
CA ARG A 80 8.68 -3.18 -6.10
C ARG A 80 7.83 -3.52 -4.88
N MET A 81 6.55 -3.77 -5.09
CA MET A 81 5.70 -4.31 -4.03
C MET A 81 6.06 -5.77 -3.76
N ALA A 82 6.17 -6.15 -2.49
CA ALA A 82 6.44 -7.52 -2.07
C ALA A 82 5.74 -7.84 -0.75
N GLY A 83 5.17 -9.03 -0.65
CA GLY A 83 4.55 -9.52 0.57
C GLY A 83 5.52 -10.32 1.43
N PHE A 84 5.35 -10.26 2.74
CA PHE A 84 5.93 -11.21 3.69
C PHE A 84 4.83 -12.08 4.26
N CYS A 85 4.96 -13.40 4.11
CA CYS A 85 3.93 -14.36 4.46
C CYS A 85 4.31 -15.25 5.64
N THR A 86 3.29 -15.78 6.32
CA THR A 86 3.44 -16.95 7.20
C THR A 86 3.71 -18.21 6.36
N PRO A 87 4.19 -19.31 6.96
CA PRO A 87 4.28 -20.62 6.27
C PRO A 87 2.95 -21.11 5.68
N LYS A 88 1.81 -20.60 6.16
CA LYS A 88 0.47 -20.88 5.61
C LYS A 88 0.07 -19.94 4.47
N GLY A 89 1.00 -19.15 3.92
CA GLY A 89 0.77 -18.23 2.82
C GLY A 89 -0.06 -16.98 3.18
N ARG A 90 -0.26 -16.68 4.48
CA ARG A 90 -1.00 -15.52 4.93
C ARG A 90 -0.09 -14.30 5.03
N LEU A 91 -0.51 -13.16 4.49
CA LEU A 91 0.24 -11.91 4.51
C LEU A 91 0.37 -11.35 5.93
N LEU A 92 1.60 -11.09 6.33
CA LEU A 92 1.97 -10.38 7.57
C LEU A 92 2.20 -8.90 7.32
N ALA A 93 2.75 -8.57 6.16
CA ALA A 93 3.00 -7.20 5.72
C ALA A 93 3.09 -7.14 4.19
N LEU A 94 2.84 -5.95 3.65
CA LEU A 94 3.24 -5.54 2.32
C LEU A 94 4.31 -4.45 2.44
N PHE A 95 5.36 -4.60 1.67
CA PHE A 95 6.45 -3.64 1.58
C PHE A 95 6.52 -3.05 0.18
N HIS A 96 6.84 -1.77 0.10
CA HIS A 96 7.44 -1.20 -1.08
C HIS A 96 8.95 -1.27 -0.91
N VAL A 97 9.61 -2.12 -1.70
CA VAL A 97 11.04 -2.40 -1.61
C VAL A 97 11.77 -1.62 -2.69
N LEU A 98 12.85 -0.96 -2.31
CA LEU A 98 13.74 -0.23 -3.21
C LEU A 98 15.19 -0.38 -2.75
N ARG A 99 16.15 -0.12 -3.66
CA ARG A 99 17.55 0.05 -3.26
C ARG A 99 17.72 1.40 -2.59
N ASP A 100 18.52 1.43 -1.51
CA ASP A 100 18.83 2.69 -0.83
C ASP A 100 19.54 3.64 -1.83
N PRO A 101 19.00 4.85 -2.09
CA PRO A 101 19.62 5.78 -3.04
C PRO A 101 21.03 6.23 -2.62
N LEU A 102 21.33 6.22 -1.30
CA LEU A 102 22.60 6.63 -0.73
C LEU A 102 23.57 5.46 -0.53
N ALA A 103 23.07 4.22 -0.50
CA ALA A 103 23.83 2.99 -0.32
C ALA A 103 23.21 1.86 -1.16
N PRO A 104 23.48 1.78 -2.48
CA PRO A 104 22.76 0.91 -3.42
C PRO A 104 22.83 -0.60 -3.15
N ASP A 105 23.76 -1.04 -2.32
CA ASP A 105 23.85 -2.42 -1.85
C ASP A 105 22.85 -2.75 -0.74
N ASP A 106 22.32 -1.72 -0.06
CA ASP A 106 21.30 -1.85 0.96
C ASP A 106 19.88 -1.78 0.33
N LEU A 107 18.91 -2.32 1.05
CA LEU A 107 17.51 -2.27 0.68
C LEU A 107 16.70 -1.52 1.73
N LEU A 108 15.79 -0.68 1.25
CA LEU A 108 14.78 0.00 2.06
C LEU A 108 13.42 -0.65 1.84
N LEU A 109 12.65 -0.80 2.93
CA LEU A 109 11.32 -1.36 2.94
C LEU A 109 10.37 -0.34 3.55
N ILE A 110 9.49 0.24 2.74
CA ILE A 110 8.45 1.17 3.20
C ILE A 110 7.21 0.34 3.55
N LEU A 111 6.65 0.57 4.74
CA LEU A 111 5.48 -0.14 5.26
C LEU A 111 4.68 0.78 6.20
N PRO A 112 3.44 0.38 6.61
CA PRO A 112 2.72 1.07 7.67
C PRO A 112 3.54 1.15 8.97
N ALA A 113 3.62 2.33 9.58
CA ALA A 113 4.47 2.58 10.75
C ALA A 113 4.13 1.66 11.94
N GLU A 114 2.86 1.34 12.14
CA GLU A 114 2.41 0.40 13.18
C GLU A 114 2.97 -1.03 13.03
N LEU A 115 3.38 -1.41 11.83
CA LEU A 115 3.98 -2.72 11.55
C LEU A 115 5.51 -2.72 11.62
N ALA A 116 6.18 -1.56 11.71
CA ALA A 116 7.63 -1.48 11.61
C ALA A 116 8.34 -2.32 12.67
N ALA A 117 8.08 -2.05 13.94
CA ALA A 117 8.72 -2.77 15.05
C ALA A 117 8.41 -4.28 15.06
N PRO A 118 7.13 -4.75 14.92
CA PRO A 118 6.85 -6.17 14.85
C PRO A 118 7.48 -6.85 13.62
N MET A 119 7.55 -6.18 12.47
CA MET A 119 8.16 -6.76 11.27
C MET A 119 9.68 -6.78 11.35
N ALA A 120 10.33 -5.74 11.85
CA ALA A 120 11.77 -5.76 12.11
C ALA A 120 12.15 -6.92 13.03
N LYS A 121 11.41 -7.10 14.14
CA LYS A 121 11.61 -8.24 15.06
C LYS A 121 11.40 -9.59 14.36
N LYS A 122 10.31 -9.73 13.60
CA LYS A 122 9.97 -10.99 12.94
C LYS A 122 10.96 -11.36 11.83
N LEU A 123 11.36 -10.41 10.99
CA LEU A 123 12.38 -10.63 9.96
C LEU A 123 13.74 -10.99 10.60
N SER A 124 14.10 -10.33 11.71
CA SER A 124 15.36 -10.61 12.41
C SER A 124 15.47 -12.06 12.92
N MET A 125 14.37 -12.74 13.19
CA MET A 125 14.39 -14.17 13.58
C MET A 125 14.86 -15.11 12.46
N TYR A 126 14.85 -14.65 11.21
CA TYR A 126 15.35 -15.41 10.05
C TYR A 126 16.84 -15.14 9.78
N ILE A 127 17.46 -14.16 10.45
CA ILE A 127 18.89 -13.88 10.34
C ILE A 127 19.65 -14.91 11.17
N LEU A 128 19.99 -16.04 10.57
CA LEU A 128 20.72 -17.11 11.26
C LEU A 128 22.24 -16.91 11.11
N ARG A 129 22.75 -17.14 9.90
CA ARG A 129 24.18 -17.00 9.55
C ARG A 129 24.42 -15.93 8.47
N SER A 130 23.35 -15.29 7.99
CA SER A 130 23.42 -14.27 6.95
C SER A 130 24.06 -13.00 7.51
N LYS A 131 24.93 -12.39 6.73
CA LYS A 131 25.56 -11.09 7.04
C LYS A 131 24.58 -9.97 6.73
N VAL A 132 23.52 -9.86 7.54
CA VAL A 132 22.46 -8.88 7.40
C VAL A 132 22.20 -8.21 8.74
N ARG A 133 21.99 -6.89 8.69
CA ARG A 133 21.49 -6.09 9.79
C ARG A 133 20.18 -5.41 9.35
N LEU A 134 19.15 -5.55 10.16
CA LEU A 134 17.87 -4.83 9.98
C LEU A 134 17.81 -3.69 10.99
N THR A 135 17.51 -2.50 10.53
CA THR A 135 17.36 -1.30 11.37
C THR A 135 16.08 -0.53 11.01
N ASP A 136 15.53 0.15 11.98
CA ASP A 136 14.51 1.17 11.72
C ASP A 136 15.22 2.45 11.26
N ALA A 137 15.00 2.82 10.01
CA ALA A 137 15.54 4.00 9.36
C ALA A 137 14.49 5.12 9.18
N THR A 138 13.34 5.01 9.88
CA THR A 138 12.23 5.96 9.74
C THR A 138 12.64 7.40 10.07
N ALA A 139 13.58 7.60 11.00
CA ALA A 139 14.09 8.92 11.32
C ALA A 139 15.08 9.49 10.28
N GLU A 140 15.60 8.63 9.38
CA GLU A 140 16.56 9.02 8.35
C GLU A 140 15.89 9.43 7.04
N TRP A 141 14.60 9.09 6.85
CA TRP A 141 13.87 9.27 5.62
C TRP A 141 12.50 9.90 5.82
N ALA A 142 12.13 10.81 4.92
CA ALA A 142 10.75 11.26 4.75
C ALA A 142 10.16 10.63 3.48
N VAL A 143 8.89 10.25 3.58
CA VAL A 143 8.13 9.62 2.48
C VAL A 143 7.02 10.58 2.07
N PHE A 144 6.98 10.96 0.79
CA PHE A 144 5.91 11.77 0.22
C PHE A 144 5.24 11.00 -0.90
N GLY A 145 3.93 11.09 -1.01
CA GLY A 145 3.15 10.58 -2.12
C GLY A 145 2.98 11.65 -3.19
N ILE A 146 3.03 11.25 -4.45
CA ILE A 146 2.65 12.06 -5.60
C ILE A 146 1.60 11.28 -6.39
N ALA A 147 0.51 11.95 -6.76
CA ALA A 147 -0.55 11.34 -7.54
C ALA A 147 -0.90 12.18 -8.76
N SER A 148 -1.26 11.51 -9.85
CA SER A 148 -1.87 12.13 -11.02
C SER A 148 -3.09 11.32 -11.45
N PRO A 149 -4.32 11.85 -11.27
CA PRO A 149 -5.54 11.07 -11.50
C PRO A 149 -5.78 10.75 -12.98
N ALA A 150 -5.27 11.59 -13.89
CA ALA A 150 -5.50 11.45 -15.34
C ALA A 150 -4.33 10.82 -16.09
N ALA A 151 -3.14 10.71 -15.47
CA ALA A 151 -1.95 10.18 -16.13
C ALA A 151 -1.83 8.66 -15.96
N ALA A 152 -1.29 7.99 -16.97
CA ALA A 152 -0.95 6.57 -16.92
C ALA A 152 0.37 6.31 -16.20
N SER A 153 1.23 7.33 -16.03
CA SER A 153 2.46 7.23 -15.26
C SER A 153 2.71 8.49 -14.43
N VAL A 154 3.47 8.33 -13.33
CA VAL A 154 3.90 9.46 -12.50
C VAL A 154 4.78 10.42 -13.31
N ALA A 155 5.65 9.90 -14.16
CA ALA A 155 6.50 10.70 -15.04
C ALA A 155 5.68 11.60 -15.97
N ASP A 156 4.61 11.07 -16.60
CA ASP A 156 3.71 11.86 -17.45
C ASP A 156 2.96 12.91 -16.64
N GLY A 157 2.50 12.56 -15.44
CA GLY A 157 1.84 13.49 -14.52
C GLY A 157 2.77 14.60 -14.04
N LEU A 158 4.04 14.28 -13.77
CA LEU A 158 5.05 15.25 -13.34
C LEU A 158 5.64 16.04 -14.49
N ALA A 159 5.62 15.55 -15.73
CA ALA A 159 6.06 16.30 -16.90
C ALA A 159 5.25 17.61 -17.11
N ALA A 160 4.01 17.62 -16.61
CA ALA A 160 3.18 18.83 -16.61
C ALA A 160 3.54 19.81 -15.47
N VAL A 161 4.42 19.43 -14.54
CA VAL A 161 4.87 20.27 -13.43
C VAL A 161 6.12 21.04 -13.86
N SER A 162 6.02 22.36 -13.86
CA SER A 162 7.14 23.24 -14.21
C SER A 162 7.48 24.13 -13.00
N PRO A 163 8.74 24.21 -12.56
CA PRO A 163 9.93 23.52 -13.08
C PRO A 163 9.98 22.02 -12.70
N PRO A 164 10.79 21.21 -13.40
CA PRO A 164 10.97 19.80 -13.02
C PRO A 164 11.41 19.67 -11.57
N LEU A 165 10.77 18.78 -10.84
CA LEU A 165 11.14 18.50 -9.45
C LEU A 165 12.48 17.74 -9.44
N CYS A 166 13.55 18.43 -9.05
CA CYS A 166 14.87 17.84 -8.84
C CYS A 166 15.18 17.88 -7.35
N PHE A 167 15.48 16.71 -6.77
CA PHE A 167 15.86 16.58 -5.37
C PHE A 167 17.20 15.88 -5.28
N ASP A 168 18.19 16.50 -4.61
CA ASP A 168 19.47 15.86 -4.35
C ASP A 168 19.27 14.70 -3.36
N GLY A 169 19.71 13.50 -3.77
CA GLY A 169 19.60 12.30 -2.94
C GLY A 169 18.18 11.72 -2.77
N ALA A 170 17.15 12.32 -3.36
CA ALA A 170 15.80 11.78 -3.33
C ALA A 170 15.50 10.89 -4.55
N ALA A 171 14.71 9.85 -4.33
CA ALA A 171 14.21 8.98 -5.40
C ALA A 171 12.72 9.19 -5.63
N VAL A 172 12.31 9.35 -6.88
CA VAL A 172 10.90 9.34 -7.30
C VAL A 172 10.58 7.99 -7.91
N LEU A 173 9.59 7.28 -7.36
CA LEU A 173 9.32 5.89 -7.65
C LEU A 173 7.84 5.67 -7.97
N ALA A 174 7.52 4.90 -9.01
CA ALA A 174 6.14 4.55 -9.36
C ALA A 174 5.60 3.42 -8.48
N LEU A 175 4.37 3.56 -7.97
CA LEU A 175 3.68 2.54 -7.19
C LEU A 175 2.81 1.61 -8.01
N ASN A 176 2.31 2.07 -9.15
CA ASN A 176 1.50 1.27 -10.06
C ASN A 176 1.95 1.44 -11.50
N HIS A 177 1.65 0.47 -12.34
CA HIS A 177 2.16 0.41 -13.71
C HIS A 177 1.07 0.33 -14.80
N ALA A 178 -0.21 0.25 -14.44
CA ALA A 178 -1.21 -0.24 -15.40
C ALA A 178 -2.30 0.74 -15.81
N ALA A 179 -2.71 1.69 -14.96
CA ALA A 179 -3.84 2.57 -15.25
C ALA A 179 -3.91 3.76 -14.29
N PRO A 180 -4.60 4.85 -14.65
CA PRO A 180 -4.88 5.96 -13.74
C PRO A 180 -5.70 5.51 -12.51
N PRO A 181 -5.45 6.10 -11.31
CA PRO A 181 -4.49 7.18 -11.07
C PRO A 181 -3.05 6.66 -11.02
N ALA A 182 -2.11 7.41 -11.60
CA ALA A 182 -0.69 7.15 -11.42
C ALA A 182 -0.26 7.60 -10.02
N LEU A 183 0.34 6.71 -9.27
CA LEU A 183 0.85 6.96 -7.92
C LEU A 183 2.36 6.77 -7.87
N GLY A 184 3.05 7.65 -7.18
CA GLY A 184 4.47 7.57 -6.93
C GLY A 184 4.83 7.95 -5.50
N VAL A 185 6.02 7.56 -5.10
CA VAL A 185 6.63 7.93 -3.82
C VAL A 185 7.89 8.73 -4.09
N VAL A 186 8.06 9.83 -3.36
CA VAL A 186 9.33 10.52 -3.19
C VAL A 186 9.89 10.10 -1.84
N LEU A 187 11.07 9.52 -1.86
CA LEU A 187 11.84 9.21 -0.66
C LEU A 187 12.97 10.24 -0.56
N ALA A 188 12.94 11.07 0.48
CA ALA A 188 13.93 12.13 0.70
C ALA A 188 14.69 11.86 2.01
N PRO A 189 16.04 12.05 2.04
CA PRO A 189 16.78 12.06 3.28
C PRO A 189 16.17 13.07 4.27
N ALA A 190 16.16 12.76 5.56
CA ALA A 190 15.52 13.61 6.57
C ALA A 190 16.06 15.04 6.60
N ALA A 191 17.37 15.24 6.31
CA ALA A 191 17.97 16.56 6.21
C ALA A 191 17.39 17.38 5.04
N GLU A 192 17.02 16.74 3.93
CA GLU A 192 16.50 17.36 2.73
C GLU A 192 14.95 17.42 2.71
N ALA A 193 14.30 16.75 3.63
CA ALA A 193 12.84 16.61 3.65
C ALA A 193 12.09 17.95 3.69
N PRO A 194 12.51 18.99 4.45
CA PRO A 194 11.84 20.28 4.42
C PRO A 194 11.91 20.98 3.06
N ALA A 195 13.06 20.90 2.40
CA ALA A 195 13.27 21.50 1.08
C ALA A 195 12.47 20.74 0.00
N ALA A 196 12.51 19.40 0.05
CA ALA A 196 11.74 18.54 -0.84
C ALA A 196 10.23 18.78 -0.70
N TRP A 197 9.72 18.89 0.53
CA TRP A 197 8.31 19.18 0.77
C TRP A 197 7.91 20.59 0.31
N ALA A 198 8.75 21.58 0.55
CA ALA A 198 8.51 22.94 0.07
C ALA A 198 8.41 22.99 -1.46
N ALA A 199 9.31 22.33 -2.18
CA ALA A 199 9.29 22.23 -3.64
C ALA A 199 8.03 21.50 -4.14
N LEU A 200 7.64 20.38 -3.51
CA LEU A 200 6.41 19.66 -3.83
C LEU A 200 5.17 20.56 -3.68
N ARG A 201 5.05 21.28 -2.57
CA ARG A 201 3.93 22.18 -2.31
C ARG A 201 3.89 23.40 -3.23
N GLN A 202 5.02 23.84 -3.73
CA GLN A 202 5.07 24.91 -4.72
C GLN A 202 4.53 24.45 -6.08
N ALA A 203 4.77 23.18 -6.42
CA ALA A 203 4.42 22.61 -7.71
C ALA A 203 3.03 21.96 -7.74
N LEU A 204 2.58 21.40 -6.63
CA LEU A 204 1.37 20.58 -6.52
C LEU A 204 0.53 20.99 -5.31
N PRO A 205 -0.80 20.99 -5.41
CA PRO A 205 -1.68 21.05 -4.25
C PRO A 205 -1.34 19.95 -3.26
N ALA A 206 -1.23 20.31 -1.98
CA ALA A 206 -1.01 19.36 -0.91
C ALA A 206 -2.34 18.77 -0.42
N VAL A 207 -2.32 17.50 0.00
CA VAL A 207 -3.46 16.80 0.61
C VAL A 207 -2.97 15.91 1.75
N GLY A 208 -3.84 15.59 2.70
CA GLY A 208 -3.54 14.70 3.82
C GLY A 208 -3.70 13.21 3.47
N LEU A 209 -3.45 12.36 4.48
CA LEU A 209 -3.46 10.90 4.34
C LEU A 209 -4.83 10.35 3.93
N ALA A 210 -5.95 10.96 4.35
CA ALA A 210 -7.29 10.51 3.98
C ALA A 210 -7.51 10.57 2.46
N ALA A 211 -7.09 11.68 1.81
CA ALA A 211 -7.16 11.82 0.36
C ALA A 211 -6.20 10.85 -0.35
N TRP A 212 -4.98 10.71 0.14
CA TRP A 212 -4.01 9.75 -0.39
C TRP A 212 -4.54 8.30 -0.34
N ARG A 213 -5.14 7.87 0.78
CA ARG A 213 -5.75 6.53 0.90
C ARG A 213 -6.89 6.32 -0.09
N GLY A 214 -7.65 7.38 -0.38
CA GLY A 214 -8.66 7.35 -1.45
C GLY A 214 -8.05 7.08 -2.83
N LEU A 215 -6.89 7.67 -3.13
CA LEU A 215 -6.17 7.43 -4.38
C LEU A 215 -5.63 5.99 -4.47
N GLU A 216 -5.06 5.45 -3.39
CA GLU A 216 -4.63 4.04 -3.34
C GLU A 216 -5.81 3.08 -3.58
N ILE A 217 -6.98 3.36 -2.99
CA ILE A 217 -8.21 2.60 -3.21
C ILE A 217 -8.67 2.71 -4.67
N ALA A 218 -8.66 3.91 -5.24
CA ALA A 218 -9.01 4.14 -6.63
C ALA A 218 -8.05 3.41 -7.60
N ALA A 219 -6.76 3.34 -7.27
CA ALA A 219 -5.75 2.57 -7.99
C ALA A 219 -5.85 1.05 -7.77
N GLY A 220 -6.69 0.58 -6.85
CA GLY A 220 -6.80 -0.83 -6.51
C GLY A 220 -5.55 -1.40 -5.83
N LEU A 221 -4.78 -0.58 -5.10
CA LEU A 221 -3.55 -0.98 -4.42
C LEU A 221 -3.84 -1.40 -2.97
N PRO A 222 -3.54 -2.66 -2.60
CA PRO A 222 -3.79 -3.15 -1.25
C PRO A 222 -2.78 -2.62 -0.24
N ARG A 223 -3.22 -2.55 1.02
CA ARG A 223 -2.38 -2.26 2.17
C ARG A 223 -2.66 -3.28 3.29
N ILE A 224 -1.64 -3.79 3.96
CA ILE A 224 -1.78 -4.59 5.16
C ILE A 224 -1.47 -3.71 6.37
N VAL A 225 -2.42 -3.63 7.28
CA VAL A 225 -2.34 -2.93 8.57
C VAL A 225 -2.48 -3.95 9.72
N ALA A 226 -2.27 -3.55 10.96
CA ALA A 226 -2.32 -4.47 12.10
C ALA A 226 -3.62 -5.27 12.16
N ALA A 227 -4.77 -4.63 11.87
CA ALA A 227 -6.09 -5.27 11.88
C ALA A 227 -6.30 -6.31 10.75
N THR A 228 -5.47 -6.28 9.70
CA THR A 228 -5.61 -7.16 8.52
C THR A 228 -4.46 -8.16 8.37
N GLN A 229 -3.50 -8.19 9.33
CA GLN A 229 -2.46 -9.21 9.34
C GLN A 229 -3.07 -10.62 9.36
N GLU A 230 -2.50 -11.52 8.59
CA GLU A 230 -2.92 -12.93 8.45
C GLU A 230 -4.36 -13.14 7.92
N ALA A 231 -5.09 -12.07 7.56
CA ALA A 231 -6.44 -12.19 7.01
C ALA A 231 -6.43 -12.73 5.57
N PHE A 232 -5.42 -12.40 4.77
CA PHE A 232 -5.42 -12.64 3.32
C PHE A 232 -4.20 -13.44 2.86
N VAL A 233 -4.38 -14.21 1.78
CA VAL A 233 -3.27 -14.70 0.95
C VAL A 233 -3.07 -13.70 -0.20
N PRO A 234 -1.87 -13.64 -0.83
CA PRO A 234 -1.56 -12.63 -1.84
C PRO A 234 -2.57 -12.51 -2.98
N GLN A 235 -3.07 -13.62 -3.53
CA GLN A 235 -4.06 -13.59 -4.62
C GLN A 235 -5.43 -13.05 -4.20
N MET A 236 -5.78 -13.11 -2.93
CA MET A 236 -7.00 -12.46 -2.43
C MET A 236 -6.93 -10.94 -2.54
N LEU A 237 -5.72 -10.38 -2.63
CA LEU A 237 -5.46 -8.96 -2.82
C LEU A 237 -5.00 -8.64 -4.25
N ASN A 238 -5.28 -9.52 -5.22
CA ASN A 238 -4.96 -9.36 -6.63
C ASN A 238 -3.45 -9.17 -6.91
N MET A 239 -2.57 -9.61 -6.00
CA MET A 239 -1.12 -9.36 -6.09
C MET A 239 -0.44 -10.12 -7.23
N GLU A 240 -1.06 -11.16 -7.77
CA GLU A 240 -0.59 -11.89 -8.94
C GLU A 240 -0.86 -11.16 -10.25
N LEU A 241 -1.76 -10.17 -10.25
CA LEU A 241 -2.07 -9.38 -11.44
C LEU A 241 -0.96 -8.36 -11.72
N GLN A 242 -0.69 -8.11 -13.00
CA GLN A 242 0.34 -7.16 -13.41
C GLN A 242 0.10 -5.75 -12.87
N ALA A 243 -1.15 -5.35 -12.70
CA ALA A 243 -1.54 -4.05 -12.15
C ALA A 243 -1.05 -3.84 -10.70
N VAL A 244 -0.95 -4.90 -9.91
CA VAL A 244 -0.45 -4.86 -8.52
C VAL A 244 0.98 -5.34 -8.44
N ALA A 245 1.35 -6.36 -9.24
CA ALA A 245 2.68 -6.91 -9.40
C ALA A 245 3.41 -7.23 -8.08
N GLY A 246 2.68 -7.84 -7.13
CA GLY A 246 3.20 -8.13 -5.79
C GLY A 246 3.82 -9.52 -5.61
N ILE A 247 3.76 -10.38 -6.65
CA ILE A 247 4.27 -11.75 -6.64
C ILE A 247 5.11 -12.02 -7.89
N ASN A 248 6.22 -12.73 -7.71
CA ASN A 248 6.97 -13.32 -8.80
C ASN A 248 6.99 -14.84 -8.65
N PHE A 249 6.32 -15.55 -9.55
CA PHE A 249 6.24 -17.03 -9.52
C PHE A 249 7.49 -17.74 -10.06
N ARG A 250 8.42 -17.01 -10.67
CA ARG A 250 9.67 -17.55 -11.26
C ARG A 250 10.87 -17.41 -10.35
N LYS A 251 10.73 -16.65 -9.24
CA LYS A 251 11.80 -16.47 -8.24
C LYS A 251 11.98 -17.74 -7.38
N GLY A 252 13.07 -17.76 -6.59
CA GLY A 252 13.35 -18.80 -5.61
C GLY A 252 12.35 -18.86 -4.46
N CYS A 253 12.52 -19.85 -3.57
CA CYS A 253 11.59 -20.14 -2.48
C CYS A 253 11.46 -19.00 -1.46
N TYR A 254 10.27 -18.91 -0.85
CA TYR A 254 9.95 -18.03 0.28
C TYR A 254 8.88 -18.68 1.17
N PRO A 255 8.73 -18.25 2.45
CA PRO A 255 7.75 -18.83 3.37
C PRO A 255 6.32 -18.71 2.81
N GLY A 256 5.59 -19.85 2.79
CA GLY A 256 4.21 -19.92 2.30
C GLY A 256 4.06 -20.05 0.77
N GLN A 257 5.15 -20.09 0.02
CA GLN A 257 5.13 -20.21 -1.45
C GLN A 257 4.30 -21.39 -1.94
N GLU A 258 4.34 -22.54 -1.27
CA GLU A 258 3.57 -23.72 -1.67
C GLU A 258 2.07 -23.43 -1.74
N ILE A 259 1.52 -22.77 -0.73
CA ILE A 259 0.10 -22.39 -0.69
C ILE A 259 -0.22 -21.36 -1.77
N VAL A 260 0.66 -20.35 -1.95
CA VAL A 260 0.52 -19.31 -2.98
C VAL A 260 0.58 -19.92 -4.38
N ALA A 261 1.56 -20.79 -4.66
CA ALA A 261 1.69 -21.47 -5.95
C ALA A 261 0.51 -22.43 -6.20
N ARG A 262 0.10 -23.20 -5.20
CA ARG A 262 -1.07 -24.09 -5.33
C ARG A 262 -2.35 -23.31 -5.65
N THR A 263 -2.56 -22.16 -5.02
CA THR A 263 -3.70 -21.29 -5.32
C THR A 263 -3.66 -20.80 -6.77
N GLN A 264 -2.47 -20.51 -7.30
CA GLN A 264 -2.28 -20.04 -8.70
C GLN A 264 -2.55 -21.13 -9.74
N TYR A 265 -1.99 -22.33 -9.53
CA TYR A 265 -1.95 -23.36 -10.56
C TYR A 265 -3.04 -24.42 -10.45
N LEU A 266 -3.55 -24.68 -9.25
CA LEU A 266 -4.50 -25.77 -8.97
C LEU A 266 -5.80 -25.30 -8.35
N GLY A 267 -5.88 -24.06 -7.88
CA GLY A 267 -7.02 -23.51 -7.16
C GLY A 267 -7.86 -22.56 -8.01
N LYS A 268 -9.17 -22.48 -7.70
CA LYS A 268 -9.98 -21.32 -8.06
C LYS A 268 -9.81 -20.28 -6.96
N ILE A 269 -9.46 -19.06 -7.32
CA ILE A 269 -9.42 -17.94 -6.37
C ILE A 269 -10.87 -17.59 -6.04
N LYS A 270 -11.34 -18.09 -4.89
CA LYS A 270 -12.74 -17.94 -4.46
C LYS A 270 -13.03 -16.56 -3.86
N ARG A 271 -12.01 -15.82 -3.47
CA ARG A 271 -12.10 -14.48 -2.89
C ARG A 271 -11.13 -13.58 -3.60
N ARG A 272 -11.60 -12.41 -4.02
CA ARG A 272 -10.80 -11.39 -4.67
C ARG A 272 -11.05 -10.02 -4.07
N MET A 273 -10.10 -9.12 -4.26
CA MET A 273 -10.24 -7.74 -3.87
C MET A 273 -11.05 -6.98 -4.91
N HIS A 274 -12.04 -6.24 -4.41
CA HIS A 274 -12.92 -5.36 -5.18
C HIS A 274 -12.93 -3.96 -4.56
N ARG A 275 -13.31 -2.97 -5.34
CA ARG A 275 -13.61 -1.61 -4.88
C ARG A 275 -15.09 -1.48 -4.59
N ALA A 276 -15.45 -0.78 -3.50
CA ALA A 276 -16.83 -0.58 -3.12
C ALA A 276 -17.04 0.75 -2.38
N LEU A 277 -18.29 1.21 -2.36
CA LEU A 277 -18.77 2.32 -1.56
C LEU A 277 -19.67 1.78 -0.43
N LEU A 278 -19.60 2.41 0.73
CA LEU A 278 -20.41 2.07 1.90
C LEU A 278 -21.06 3.36 2.44
N PRO A 279 -22.40 3.43 2.62
CA PRO A 279 -23.08 4.60 3.19
C PRO A 279 -22.96 4.66 4.73
N ALA A 280 -21.77 4.34 5.25
CA ALA A 280 -21.44 4.36 6.66
C ALA A 280 -19.92 4.44 6.86
N ALA A 281 -19.49 4.75 8.10
CA ALA A 281 -18.11 4.57 8.52
C ALA A 281 -17.80 3.10 8.80
N THR A 282 -16.57 2.68 8.50
CA THR A 282 -16.07 1.34 8.83
C THR A 282 -14.56 1.38 9.05
N VAL A 283 -13.95 0.23 9.33
CA VAL A 283 -12.50 0.10 9.58
C VAL A 283 -11.92 -1.09 8.82
N PRO A 284 -10.61 -1.09 8.53
CA PRO A 284 -9.93 -2.28 7.99
C PRO A 284 -10.13 -3.49 8.91
N GLY A 285 -10.33 -4.68 8.31
CA GLY A 285 -10.60 -5.91 9.02
C GLY A 285 -12.08 -6.15 9.37
N ALA A 286 -12.98 -5.17 9.19
CA ALA A 286 -14.40 -5.37 9.42
C ALA A 286 -14.93 -6.54 8.57
N PRO A 287 -15.73 -7.48 9.17
CA PRO A 287 -16.23 -8.66 8.47
C PRO A 287 -17.30 -8.30 7.46
N LEU A 288 -17.37 -9.10 6.38
CA LEU A 288 -18.41 -9.01 5.36
C LEU A 288 -19.31 -10.25 5.42
N PHE A 289 -20.59 -10.02 5.21
CA PHE A 289 -21.65 -11.03 5.21
C PHE A 289 -22.48 -10.95 3.92
N ALA A 290 -23.04 -12.08 3.51
CA ALA A 290 -23.96 -12.16 2.39
C ALA A 290 -25.04 -13.20 2.69
N PRO A 291 -26.29 -13.02 2.19
CA PRO A 291 -27.38 -13.97 2.46
C PRO A 291 -27.03 -15.42 2.13
N GLU A 292 -26.23 -15.64 1.06
CA GLU A 292 -25.82 -16.97 0.60
C GLU A 292 -24.88 -17.68 1.59
N THR A 293 -24.21 -16.93 2.45
CA THR A 293 -23.27 -17.49 3.44
C THR A 293 -23.89 -17.59 4.83
N GLY A 294 -25.14 -17.15 5.00
CA GLY A 294 -25.80 -17.10 6.31
C GLY A 294 -24.97 -16.28 7.31
N ASP A 295 -24.77 -16.79 8.50
CA ASP A 295 -23.96 -16.14 9.56
C ASP A 295 -22.44 -16.26 9.33
N GLN A 296 -21.99 -16.90 8.25
CA GLN A 296 -20.59 -17.03 7.96
C GLN A 296 -20.07 -15.83 7.18
N GLN A 297 -18.86 -15.39 7.53
CA GLN A 297 -18.20 -14.29 6.85
C GLN A 297 -17.85 -14.65 5.38
N CYS A 298 -18.33 -13.87 4.43
CA CYS A 298 -17.97 -14.00 3.03
C CYS A 298 -16.69 -13.24 2.66
N GLY A 299 -16.17 -12.37 3.54
CA GLY A 299 -14.98 -11.56 3.29
C GLY A 299 -14.62 -10.62 4.43
N ALA A 300 -13.74 -9.66 4.13
CA ALA A 300 -13.35 -8.60 5.05
C ALA A 300 -12.94 -7.32 4.31
N VAL A 301 -13.04 -6.19 5.00
CA VAL A 301 -12.56 -4.88 4.53
C VAL A 301 -11.03 -4.88 4.54
N VAL A 302 -10.41 -4.47 3.43
CA VAL A 302 -8.95 -4.38 3.27
C VAL A 302 -8.46 -2.98 3.61
N SER A 303 -9.02 -1.95 2.96
CA SER A 303 -8.64 -0.55 3.10
C SER A 303 -9.87 0.34 3.13
N VAL A 304 -9.78 1.49 3.79
CA VAL A 304 -10.86 2.46 3.99
C VAL A 304 -10.35 3.87 3.75
N ALA A 305 -11.14 4.68 3.06
CA ALA A 305 -10.97 6.13 2.99
C ALA A 305 -12.33 6.81 3.13
N PRO A 306 -12.39 8.04 3.68
CA PRO A 306 -13.63 8.82 3.71
C PRO A 306 -14.17 9.09 2.30
N ALA A 307 -15.49 9.05 2.13
CA ALA A 307 -16.19 9.42 0.90
C ALA A 307 -17.44 10.22 1.21
N ALA A 308 -18.01 10.92 0.21
CA ALA A 308 -19.26 11.61 0.37
C ALA A 308 -20.36 10.62 0.80
N GLY A 309 -20.97 10.89 1.95
CA GLY A 309 -22.01 10.04 2.51
C GLY A 309 -21.55 8.72 3.15
N GLY A 310 -20.22 8.52 3.38
CA GLY A 310 -19.73 7.30 4.02
C GLY A 310 -18.25 7.01 3.78
N SER A 311 -17.94 5.83 3.27
CA SER A 311 -16.58 5.35 3.03
C SER A 311 -16.42 4.75 1.65
N GLU A 312 -15.23 4.90 1.08
CA GLU A 312 -14.75 4.14 -0.07
C GLU A 312 -13.77 3.06 0.40
N LEU A 313 -13.88 1.87 -0.17
CA LEU A 313 -13.26 0.66 0.36
C LEU A 313 -12.55 -0.14 -0.73
N LEU A 314 -11.47 -0.81 -0.34
CA LEU A 314 -11.10 -2.10 -0.94
C LEU A 314 -11.61 -3.21 -0.01
N VAL A 315 -12.28 -4.19 -0.59
CA VAL A 315 -12.88 -5.31 0.14
C VAL A 315 -12.46 -6.62 -0.50
N CYS A 316 -12.04 -7.59 0.31
CA CYS A 316 -11.80 -8.94 -0.16
C CYS A 316 -13.06 -9.78 0.12
N VAL A 317 -13.71 -10.31 -0.92
CA VAL A 317 -15.01 -10.96 -0.80
C VAL A 317 -15.11 -12.16 -1.74
N GLN A 318 -15.95 -13.14 -1.40
CA GLN A 318 -16.24 -14.30 -2.23
C GLN A 318 -16.91 -13.88 -3.55
N SER A 319 -16.44 -14.45 -4.68
CA SER A 319 -16.97 -14.10 -6.00
C SER A 319 -18.48 -14.31 -6.14
N GLY A 320 -19.02 -15.41 -5.61
CA GLY A 320 -20.47 -15.65 -5.64
C GLY A 320 -21.28 -14.60 -4.87
N ALA A 321 -20.77 -14.07 -3.77
CA ALA A 321 -21.44 -12.99 -3.03
C ALA A 321 -21.39 -11.65 -3.80
N VAL A 322 -20.33 -11.39 -4.57
CA VAL A 322 -20.29 -10.23 -5.48
C VAL A 322 -21.34 -10.34 -6.58
N GLU A 323 -21.45 -11.52 -7.20
CA GLU A 323 -22.43 -11.80 -8.25
C GLU A 323 -23.87 -11.65 -7.75
N ALA A 324 -24.18 -12.12 -6.52
CA ALA A 324 -25.47 -11.95 -5.87
C ALA A 324 -25.77 -10.49 -5.49
N GLY A 325 -24.73 -9.69 -5.25
CA GLY A 325 -24.82 -8.24 -5.11
C GLY A 325 -25.38 -7.75 -3.76
N ASP A 326 -25.61 -8.59 -2.76
CA ASP A 326 -26.05 -8.19 -1.40
C ASP A 326 -24.97 -8.51 -0.36
N VAL A 327 -23.87 -7.76 -0.39
CA VAL A 327 -22.81 -7.87 0.60
C VAL A 327 -22.94 -6.75 1.61
N ARG A 328 -22.86 -7.09 2.90
CA ARG A 328 -23.07 -6.20 4.05
C ARG A 328 -21.85 -6.17 4.97
N VAL A 329 -21.66 -5.05 5.66
CA VAL A 329 -20.50 -4.82 6.52
C VAL A 329 -20.90 -4.93 7.99
N GLY A 330 -20.10 -5.64 8.77
CA GLY A 330 -20.23 -5.75 10.22
C GLY A 330 -21.20 -6.83 10.70
N SER A 331 -22.35 -6.99 10.04
CA SER A 331 -23.35 -8.01 10.35
C SER A 331 -24.20 -8.34 9.12
N VAL A 332 -25.05 -9.37 9.21
CA VAL A 332 -26.01 -9.75 8.16
C VAL A 332 -27.06 -8.67 7.88
N ASP A 333 -27.35 -7.82 8.86
CA ASP A 333 -28.27 -6.68 8.75
C ASP A 333 -27.55 -5.35 8.60
N GLY A 334 -26.21 -5.39 8.44
CA GLY A 334 -25.38 -4.22 8.31
C GLY A 334 -25.61 -3.43 7.03
N PRO A 335 -24.97 -2.25 6.88
CA PRO A 335 -25.08 -1.45 5.68
C PRO A 335 -24.51 -2.21 4.47
N ARG A 336 -25.22 -2.09 3.32
CA ARG A 336 -24.90 -2.79 2.09
C ARG A 336 -23.80 -2.07 1.32
N LEU A 337 -22.90 -2.84 0.71
CA LEU A 337 -21.89 -2.37 -0.21
C LEU A 337 -22.49 -2.07 -1.60
N ALA A 338 -22.03 -0.99 -2.22
CA ALA A 338 -22.16 -0.74 -3.64
C ALA A 338 -20.81 -0.97 -4.32
N PHE A 339 -20.69 -2.04 -5.11
CA PHE A 339 -19.44 -2.34 -5.81
C PHE A 339 -19.14 -1.29 -6.88
N ALA A 340 -17.87 -0.94 -7.01
CA ALA A 340 -17.34 0.00 -8.00
C ALA A 340 -16.25 -0.68 -8.83
N THR A 341 -15.99 -0.14 -10.02
CA THR A 341 -15.01 -0.69 -10.95
C THR A 341 -13.58 -0.49 -10.41
N LEU A 342 -12.75 -1.53 -10.50
CA LEU A 342 -11.30 -1.42 -10.36
C LEU A 342 -10.70 -0.88 -11.67
N PRO A 343 -9.53 -0.22 -11.62
CA PRO A 343 -8.87 0.30 -12.82
C PRO A 343 -8.20 -0.79 -13.67
N TYR A 344 -8.36 -2.05 -13.31
CA TYR A 344 -7.82 -3.22 -14.01
C TYR A 344 -8.82 -4.38 -14.01
N ASP A 345 -8.67 -5.27 -14.98
CA ASP A 345 -9.52 -6.46 -15.12
C ASP A 345 -9.03 -7.59 -14.20
N LEU A 346 -9.95 -8.31 -13.58
CA LEU A 346 -9.67 -9.46 -12.73
C LEU A 346 -9.49 -10.77 -13.52
N ASP A 347 -10.05 -10.87 -14.71
CA ASP A 347 -10.13 -12.09 -15.52
C ASP A 347 -9.52 -11.97 -16.93
N GLY A 348 -8.91 -10.83 -17.27
CA GLY A 348 -8.33 -10.57 -18.59
C GLY A 348 -7.13 -11.46 -18.92
N PRO A 349 -6.86 -11.73 -20.22
CA PRO A 349 -5.78 -12.60 -20.68
C PRO A 349 -4.37 -12.08 -20.29
N ASP A 350 -4.21 -10.77 -20.10
CA ASP A 350 -2.93 -10.14 -19.72
C ASP A 350 -2.73 -10.08 -18.18
N THR A 351 -3.67 -10.61 -17.40
CA THR A 351 -3.63 -10.53 -15.94
C THR A 351 -2.67 -11.52 -15.28
N ARG A 352 -2.20 -12.54 -16.01
CA ARG A 352 -1.26 -13.53 -15.46
C ARG A 352 0.16 -13.10 -15.74
N ALA A 353 0.90 -12.76 -14.70
CA ALA A 353 2.34 -12.55 -14.81
C ALA A 353 2.99 -13.77 -15.48
N SER A 354 3.51 -13.54 -16.68
CA SER A 354 4.22 -14.52 -17.49
C SER A 354 5.57 -14.93 -16.87
#